data_f440eef51c51669bd05202c8d8ed0c25
#
_entry.id   f440eef51c51669bd05202c8d8ed0c25
#
_cell.length_a   1.000
_cell.length_b   1.000
_cell.length_c   1.000
_cell.angle_alpha   90.00
_cell.angle_beta   90.00
_cell.angle_gamma   90.00
#
_symmetry.space_group_name_H-M   'P 1'
#
loop_
_entity.id
_entity.type
_entity.pdbx_description
1 polymer ?
#
loop_
_entity_poly.entity_id
_entity_poly.type
_entity_poly.pdbx_seq_one_letter_code
_entity_poly.pdbx_strand_id
1 'polypeptide(L)'
;MYQNLNSKTSPSSETSHKISLVIGPTEVADVMTGKVVTLSPHHSFNDAANLMNDRYFRHCVVVDNQSKVVGVISDRDILRALARNPNSRSKSLDQIMTPNPITVKRRTPIIDAVSKILAKRINCLPVVEDDGSVCGIVTSTDLLKSYQQVLELVQKQGR
;
A
#
# COMPACT_ATOMS: atom_id res chain seq x y z
N MET A 1 37.41 -48.36 50.83
CA MET A 1 36.88 -49.43 49.96
C MET A 1 35.77 -48.86 49.16
N TYR A 2 35.95 -48.93 47.89
CA TYR A 2 35.17 -48.25 46.80
C TYR A 2 33.75 -48.74 46.70
N GLN A 3 32.82 -47.86 46.24
CA GLN A 3 32.02 -48.20 45.08
C GLN A 3 31.31 -46.94 44.47
N ASN A 4 31.57 -46.81 43.20
CA ASN A 4 30.90 -45.97 42.24
C ASN A 4 29.41 -46.27 42.13
N LEU A 5 28.58 -45.23 41.99
CA LEU A 5 27.32 -45.33 41.28
C LEU A 5 27.13 -44.12 40.34
N ASN A 6 27.45 -44.36 39.08
CA ASN A 6 27.03 -43.60 37.94
C ASN A 6 25.50 -43.60 37.82
N SER A 7 24.85 -42.52 37.98
CA SER A 7 23.51 -42.33 37.45
C SER A 7 23.57 -41.36 36.26
N LYS A 8 23.52 -41.93 35.08
CA LYS A 8 23.28 -41.23 33.82
C LYS A 8 21.86 -40.65 33.86
N THR A 9 21.76 -39.38 34.06
CA THR A 9 20.56 -38.66 33.66
C THR A 9 20.72 -38.28 32.20
N SER A 10 19.91 -38.90 31.35
CA SER A 10 19.71 -38.53 29.95
C SER A 10 19.17 -37.12 29.86
N PRO A 11 19.66 -36.28 28.97
CA PRO A 11 19.04 -34.99 28.76
C PRO A 11 17.69 -35.21 28.10
N SER A 12 16.67 -34.64 28.70
CA SER A 12 15.32 -34.48 28.19
C SER A 12 15.37 -33.89 26.79
N SER A 13 14.68 -34.52 25.87
CA SER A 13 14.44 -34.09 24.51
C SER A 13 13.99 -32.61 24.48
N GLU A 14 14.86 -31.73 24.07
CA GLU A 14 14.49 -30.40 23.65
C GLU A 14 13.53 -30.53 22.46
N THR A 15 12.29 -30.18 22.72
CA THR A 15 11.28 -30.04 21.71
C THR A 15 11.71 -28.86 20.84
N SER A 16 12.41 -29.15 19.77
CA SER A 16 12.75 -28.18 18.72
C SER A 16 11.45 -27.69 18.11
N HIS A 17 10.93 -26.58 18.60
CA HIS A 17 9.85 -25.85 17.93
C HIS A 17 10.44 -25.35 16.61
N LYS A 18 10.20 -26.08 15.53
CA LYS A 18 10.39 -25.59 14.18
C LYS A 18 9.51 -24.34 14.03
N ILE A 19 10.09 -23.16 14.19
CA ILE A 19 9.48 -21.91 13.79
C ILE A 19 9.38 -22.00 12.26
N SER A 20 8.20 -22.37 11.78
CA SER A 20 7.89 -22.30 10.35
C SER A 20 7.82 -20.82 9.99
N LEU A 21 8.82 -20.33 9.28
CA LEU A 21 8.88 -18.93 8.86
C LEU A 21 7.75 -18.68 7.86
N VAL A 22 6.72 -17.95 8.28
CA VAL A 22 5.68 -17.48 7.37
C VAL A 22 6.28 -16.34 6.55
N ILE A 23 6.63 -16.63 5.29
CA ILE A 23 7.13 -15.62 4.36
C ILE A 23 5.89 -14.95 3.75
N GLY A 24 5.60 -13.73 4.19
CA GLY A 24 4.61 -12.86 3.59
C GLY A 24 5.24 -11.89 2.59
N PRO A 25 4.43 -11.01 1.98
CA PRO A 25 4.93 -9.94 1.13
C PRO A 25 5.91 -9.04 1.90
N THR A 26 7.01 -8.67 1.27
CA THR A 26 8.09 -7.88 1.91
C THR A 26 8.30 -6.52 1.26
N GLU A 27 8.02 -6.41 -0.03
CA GLU A 27 8.20 -5.20 -0.82
C GLU A 27 6.86 -4.67 -1.35
N VAL A 28 6.81 -3.38 -1.67
CA VAL A 28 5.63 -2.73 -2.26
C VAL A 28 5.19 -3.42 -3.54
N ALA A 29 6.14 -3.91 -4.36
CA ALA A 29 5.85 -4.65 -5.59
C ALA A 29 4.97 -5.89 -5.37
N ASP A 30 5.02 -6.52 -4.19
CA ASP A 30 4.27 -7.75 -3.87
C ASP A 30 2.78 -7.47 -3.67
N VAL A 31 2.41 -6.23 -3.35
CA VAL A 31 1.04 -5.86 -2.94
C VAL A 31 0.41 -4.74 -3.77
N MET A 32 1.21 -3.98 -4.52
CA MET A 32 0.72 -2.84 -5.30
C MET A 32 -0.21 -3.27 -6.44
N THR A 33 -1.08 -2.37 -6.84
CA THR A 33 -1.77 -2.45 -8.14
C THR A 33 -0.87 -1.89 -9.23
N GLY A 34 -0.42 -2.74 -10.18
CA GLY A 34 0.54 -2.37 -11.22
C GLY A 34 -0.08 -1.67 -12.45
N LYS A 35 -1.38 -1.93 -12.74
CA LYS A 35 -2.09 -1.27 -13.85
C LYS A 35 -2.85 -0.08 -13.31
N VAL A 36 -2.19 1.07 -13.23
CA VAL A 36 -2.80 2.29 -12.71
C VAL A 36 -3.50 3.04 -13.83
N VAL A 37 -4.76 3.38 -13.61
CA VAL A 37 -5.46 4.35 -14.45
C VAL A 37 -5.06 5.75 -13.96
N THR A 38 -4.51 6.55 -14.85
CA THR A 38 -4.02 7.89 -14.55
C THR A 38 -4.88 8.96 -15.20
N LEU A 39 -4.83 10.16 -14.64
CA LEU A 39 -5.46 11.34 -15.18
C LEU A 39 -4.39 12.42 -15.43
N SER A 40 -4.70 13.36 -16.34
CA SER A 40 -3.90 14.56 -16.54
C SER A 40 -4.37 15.69 -15.60
N PRO A 41 -3.51 16.65 -15.23
CA PRO A 41 -3.91 17.84 -14.46
C PRO A 41 -5.06 18.62 -15.08
N HIS A 42 -5.20 18.55 -16.39
CA HIS A 42 -6.23 19.29 -17.16
C HIS A 42 -7.58 18.55 -17.24
N HIS A 43 -7.67 17.30 -16.82
CA HIS A 43 -8.96 16.62 -16.71
C HIS A 43 -9.86 17.34 -15.71
N SER A 44 -11.17 17.22 -15.93
CA SER A 44 -12.15 17.87 -15.09
C SER A 44 -12.41 17.08 -13.80
N PHE A 45 -13.00 17.76 -12.82
CA PHE A 45 -13.62 17.14 -11.65
C PHE A 45 -14.52 15.96 -12.02
N ASN A 46 -15.38 16.13 -13.06
CA ASN A 46 -16.32 15.10 -13.48
C ASN A 46 -15.60 13.86 -14.04
N ASP A 47 -14.48 14.04 -14.75
CA ASP A 47 -13.70 12.91 -15.27
C ASP A 47 -13.20 12.03 -14.12
N ALA A 48 -12.67 12.63 -13.06
CA ALA A 48 -12.20 11.89 -11.89
C ALA A 48 -13.36 11.23 -11.14
N ALA A 49 -14.47 11.94 -10.92
CA ALA A 49 -15.63 11.42 -10.21
C ALA A 49 -16.26 10.22 -10.94
N ASN A 50 -16.45 10.33 -12.26
CA ASN A 50 -16.97 9.26 -13.09
C ASN A 50 -16.04 8.06 -13.10
N LEU A 51 -14.74 8.29 -13.28
CA LEU A 51 -13.74 7.22 -13.29
C LEU A 51 -13.70 6.45 -11.96
N MET A 52 -13.76 7.14 -10.83
CA MET A 52 -13.83 6.52 -9.50
C MET A 52 -15.10 5.69 -9.32
N ASN A 53 -16.26 6.22 -9.78
CA ASN A 53 -17.53 5.52 -9.73
C ASN A 53 -17.53 4.28 -10.61
N ASP A 54 -17.09 4.38 -11.85
CA ASP A 54 -17.15 3.29 -12.85
C ASP A 54 -16.19 2.16 -12.55
N ARG A 55 -15.07 2.45 -11.90
CA ARG A 55 -14.00 1.50 -11.60
C ARG A 55 -13.93 1.06 -10.15
N TYR A 56 -14.81 1.60 -9.29
CA TYR A 56 -14.88 1.27 -7.85
C TYR A 56 -13.57 1.48 -7.09
N PHE A 57 -12.77 2.47 -7.49
CA PHE A 57 -11.59 2.86 -6.73
C PHE A 57 -11.72 4.30 -6.19
N ARG A 58 -10.93 4.62 -5.18
CA ARG A 58 -11.08 5.84 -4.39
C ARG A 58 -9.94 6.83 -4.57
N HIS A 59 -8.96 6.49 -5.38
CA HIS A 59 -7.78 7.31 -5.64
C HIS A 59 -7.38 7.21 -7.10
N CYS A 60 -7.03 8.35 -7.71
CA CYS A 60 -6.41 8.41 -9.03
C CYS A 60 -5.06 9.10 -8.92
N VAL A 61 -4.09 8.59 -9.65
CA VAL A 61 -2.80 9.24 -9.81
C VAL A 61 -2.89 10.22 -10.96
N VAL A 62 -2.41 11.44 -10.74
CA VAL A 62 -2.36 12.48 -11.77
C VAL A 62 -0.92 12.58 -12.26
N VAL A 63 -0.76 12.48 -13.59
CA VAL A 63 0.55 12.48 -14.24
C VAL A 63 0.64 13.55 -15.31
N ASP A 64 1.86 14.01 -15.57
CA ASP A 64 2.15 14.90 -16.70
C ASP A 64 2.28 14.12 -18.02
N ASN A 65 2.61 14.85 -19.10
CA ASN A 65 2.77 14.28 -20.44
C ASN A 65 3.95 13.30 -20.56
N GLN A 66 4.81 13.23 -19.56
CA GLN A 66 5.95 12.29 -19.47
C GLN A 66 5.66 11.13 -18.50
N SER A 67 4.39 10.96 -18.11
CA SER A 67 3.95 9.97 -17.11
C SER A 67 4.57 10.14 -15.72
N LYS A 68 5.12 11.31 -15.39
CA LYS A 68 5.62 11.64 -14.07
C LYS A 68 4.47 11.99 -13.14
N VAL A 69 4.54 11.50 -11.91
CA VAL A 69 3.52 11.79 -10.90
C VAL A 69 3.60 13.25 -10.48
N VAL A 70 2.52 14.01 -10.72
CA VAL A 70 2.38 15.41 -10.33
C VAL A 70 1.32 15.62 -9.24
N GLY A 71 0.41 14.67 -9.06
CA GLY A 71 -0.64 14.76 -8.05
C GLY A 71 -1.32 13.43 -7.75
N VAL A 72 -2.16 13.46 -6.73
CA VAL A 72 -3.17 12.44 -6.44
C VAL A 72 -4.50 13.12 -6.15
N ILE A 73 -5.59 12.48 -6.53
CA ILE A 73 -6.93 12.90 -6.16
C ILE A 73 -7.70 11.73 -5.57
N SER A 74 -8.46 11.97 -4.52
CA SER A 74 -9.30 10.99 -3.86
C SER A 74 -10.77 11.39 -3.90
N ASP A 75 -11.67 10.44 -3.65
CA ASP A 75 -13.10 10.68 -3.43
C ASP A 75 -13.34 11.73 -2.33
N ARG A 76 -12.49 11.75 -1.31
CA ARG A 76 -12.53 12.76 -0.23
C ARG A 76 -12.16 14.16 -0.73
N ASP A 77 -11.19 14.29 -1.64
CA ASP A 77 -10.84 15.59 -2.24
C ASP A 77 -11.97 16.12 -3.08
N ILE A 78 -12.66 15.26 -3.82
CA ILE A 78 -13.87 15.56 -4.57
C ILE A 78 -14.98 16.09 -3.65
N LEU A 79 -15.29 15.36 -2.57
CA LEU A 79 -16.29 15.79 -1.59
C LEU A 79 -15.91 17.11 -0.92
N ARG A 80 -14.65 17.30 -0.58
CA ARG A 80 -14.14 18.53 0.04
C ARG A 80 -14.24 19.72 -0.91
N ALA A 81 -13.94 19.51 -2.18
CA ALA A 81 -14.07 20.57 -3.20
C ALA A 81 -15.54 21.02 -3.34
N LEU A 82 -16.49 20.08 -3.40
CA LEU A 82 -17.93 20.38 -3.46
C LEU A 82 -18.44 21.10 -2.21
N ALA A 83 -18.01 20.65 -1.02
CA ALA A 83 -18.42 21.26 0.25
C ALA A 83 -17.94 22.71 0.37
N ARG A 84 -16.78 23.04 -0.19
CA ARG A 84 -16.24 24.41 -0.19
C ARG A 84 -16.90 25.31 -1.23
N ASN A 85 -17.19 24.77 -2.40
CA ASN A 85 -17.82 25.51 -3.50
C ASN A 85 -18.58 24.55 -4.41
N PRO A 86 -19.92 24.64 -4.49
CA PRO A 86 -20.74 23.84 -5.40
C PRO A 86 -20.32 23.94 -6.88
N ASN A 87 -19.72 25.07 -7.28
CA ASN A 87 -19.22 25.29 -8.64
C ASN A 87 -17.87 24.60 -8.92
N SER A 88 -17.32 23.83 -7.97
CA SER A 88 -16.06 23.10 -8.15
C SER A 88 -16.12 22.06 -9.26
N ARG A 89 -17.29 21.70 -9.75
CA ARG A 89 -17.48 20.80 -10.90
C ARG A 89 -16.85 21.31 -12.20
N SER A 90 -16.66 22.62 -12.34
CA SER A 90 -16.00 23.24 -13.49
C SER A 90 -14.47 23.33 -13.36
N LYS A 91 -13.92 22.92 -12.21
CA LYS A 91 -12.48 22.97 -11.96
C LYS A 91 -11.75 21.81 -12.61
N SER A 92 -10.52 22.09 -13.06
CA SER A 92 -9.55 21.09 -13.45
C SER A 92 -8.88 20.44 -12.22
N LEU A 93 -8.26 19.26 -12.41
CA LEU A 93 -7.70 18.49 -11.32
C LEU A 93 -6.54 19.19 -10.62
N ASP A 94 -5.73 19.95 -11.34
CA ASP A 94 -4.64 20.76 -10.77
C ASP A 94 -5.10 21.74 -9.68
N GLN A 95 -6.38 22.15 -9.70
CA GLN A 95 -6.96 23.06 -8.71
C GLN A 95 -7.50 22.35 -7.46
N ILE A 96 -7.69 21.05 -7.51
CA ILE A 96 -8.34 20.28 -6.42
C ILE A 96 -7.53 19.07 -5.94
N MET A 97 -6.55 18.61 -6.71
CA MET A 97 -5.68 17.49 -6.34
C MET A 97 -4.74 17.86 -5.19
N THR A 98 -4.19 16.83 -4.55
CA THR A 98 -3.01 16.98 -3.69
C THR A 98 -1.77 16.95 -4.57
N PRO A 99 -1.06 18.09 -4.73
CA PRO A 99 0.14 18.15 -5.57
C PRO A 99 1.35 17.52 -4.87
N ASN A 100 2.34 17.08 -5.67
CA ASN A 100 3.60 16.52 -5.19
C ASN A 100 3.42 15.47 -4.09
N PRO A 101 2.66 14.40 -4.36
CA PRO A 101 2.39 13.39 -3.34
C PRO A 101 3.65 12.64 -2.95
N ILE A 102 3.64 12.07 -1.75
CA ILE A 102 4.69 11.14 -1.33
C ILE A 102 4.60 9.91 -2.21
N THR A 103 5.72 9.51 -2.80
CA THR A 103 5.85 8.32 -3.64
C THR A 103 6.75 7.28 -2.97
N VAL A 104 6.67 6.05 -3.47
CA VAL A 104 7.55 4.94 -3.10
C VAL A 104 8.04 4.22 -4.35
N LYS A 105 9.07 3.40 -4.20
CA LYS A 105 9.59 2.54 -5.26
C LYS A 105 9.03 1.12 -5.13
N ARG A 106 9.12 0.32 -6.19
CA ARG A 106 8.74 -1.10 -6.18
C ARG A 106 9.39 -1.88 -5.04
N ARG A 107 10.69 -1.65 -4.81
CA ARG A 107 11.50 -2.32 -3.78
C ARG A 107 11.45 -1.66 -2.40
N THR A 108 10.57 -0.67 -2.22
CA THR A 108 10.37 -0.11 -0.88
C THR A 108 9.84 -1.20 0.04
N PRO A 109 10.45 -1.42 1.23
CA PRO A 109 9.91 -2.34 2.21
C PRO A 109 8.47 -1.98 2.59
N ILE A 110 7.60 -2.98 2.73
CA ILE A 110 6.19 -2.74 3.09
C ILE A 110 6.08 -1.96 4.40
N ILE A 111 6.93 -2.26 5.38
CA ILE A 111 6.92 -1.56 6.66
C ILE A 111 7.15 -0.05 6.51
N ASP A 112 7.99 0.37 5.55
CA ASP A 112 8.23 1.78 5.27
C ASP A 112 7.02 2.44 4.61
N ALA A 113 6.35 1.72 3.71
CA ALA A 113 5.11 2.20 3.09
C ALA A 113 4.00 2.37 4.14
N VAL A 114 3.82 1.38 5.04
CA VAL A 114 2.89 1.44 6.17
C VAL A 114 3.22 2.62 7.07
N SER A 115 4.48 2.80 7.44
CA SER A 115 4.94 3.90 8.29
C SER A 115 4.63 5.27 7.68
N LYS A 116 4.84 5.43 6.36
CA LYS A 116 4.50 6.67 5.63
C LYS A 116 3.00 6.94 5.65
N ILE A 117 2.17 5.93 5.37
CA ILE A 117 0.71 6.03 5.37
C ILE A 117 0.21 6.47 6.76
N LEU A 118 0.69 5.83 7.81
CA LEU A 118 0.26 6.13 9.19
C LEU A 118 0.74 7.52 9.65
N ALA A 119 2.03 7.81 9.48
CA ALA A 119 2.63 9.07 9.94
C ALA A 119 2.05 10.30 9.22
N LYS A 120 1.72 10.16 7.93
CA LYS A 120 1.18 11.26 7.11
C LYS A 120 -0.33 11.27 7.02
N ARG A 121 -1.02 10.26 7.61
CA ARG A 121 -2.49 10.11 7.57
C ARG A 121 -3.05 10.13 6.15
N ILE A 122 -2.35 9.50 5.22
CA ILE A 122 -2.74 9.33 3.82
C ILE A 122 -3.21 7.90 3.58
N ASN A 123 -3.91 7.65 2.47
CA ASN A 123 -4.47 6.32 2.19
C ASN A 123 -3.92 5.68 0.92
N CYS A 124 -3.04 6.36 0.21
CA CYS A 124 -2.37 5.83 -0.97
C CYS A 124 -0.97 6.41 -1.14
N LEU A 125 -0.12 5.65 -1.82
CA LEU A 125 1.21 6.05 -2.26
C LEU A 125 1.35 5.66 -3.73
N PRO A 126 1.53 6.59 -4.65
CA PRO A 126 1.95 6.26 -6.01
C PRO A 126 3.29 5.55 -5.98
N VAL A 127 3.42 4.51 -6.79
CA VAL A 127 4.66 3.76 -6.97
C VAL A 127 5.31 4.22 -8.27
N VAL A 128 6.59 4.58 -8.19
CA VAL A 128 7.30 5.16 -9.33
C VAL A 128 8.58 4.38 -9.64
N GLU A 129 8.97 4.40 -10.91
CA GLU A 129 10.27 3.92 -11.39
C GLU A 129 11.38 4.92 -11.03
N ASP A 130 12.63 4.60 -11.35
CA ASP A 130 13.78 5.46 -11.02
C ASP A 130 13.75 6.79 -11.74
N ASP A 131 13.16 6.82 -12.93
CA ASP A 131 12.96 8.04 -13.70
C ASP A 131 11.77 8.90 -13.21
N GLY A 132 11.01 8.43 -12.20
CA GLY A 132 9.84 9.12 -11.63
C GLY A 132 8.52 8.84 -12.37
N SER A 133 8.52 8.00 -13.41
CA SER A 133 7.28 7.58 -14.07
C SER A 133 6.46 6.66 -13.17
N VAL A 134 5.13 6.78 -13.24
CA VAL A 134 4.24 5.93 -12.45
C VAL A 134 4.27 4.48 -12.95
N CYS A 135 4.38 3.53 -12.03
CA CYS A 135 4.33 2.11 -12.33
C CYS A 135 3.35 1.32 -11.46
N GLY A 136 2.74 1.97 -10.48
CA GLY A 136 1.78 1.34 -9.58
C GLY A 136 1.17 2.33 -8.60
N ILE A 137 0.27 1.79 -7.78
CA ILE A 137 -0.27 2.45 -6.60
C ILE A 137 -0.40 1.42 -5.48
N VAL A 138 -0.06 1.78 -4.26
CA VAL A 138 -0.35 1.00 -3.07
C VAL A 138 -1.27 1.79 -2.15
N THR A 139 -2.33 1.15 -1.68
CA THR A 139 -3.33 1.76 -0.82
C THR A 139 -3.42 1.06 0.53
N SER A 140 -4.06 1.70 1.50
CA SER A 140 -4.36 1.05 2.80
C SER A 140 -5.15 -0.25 2.61
N THR A 141 -6.02 -0.34 1.60
CA THR A 141 -6.79 -1.55 1.29
C THR A 141 -5.88 -2.69 0.82
N ASP A 142 -4.86 -2.40 -0.01
CA ASP A 142 -3.91 -3.42 -0.47
C ASP A 142 -3.10 -3.98 0.70
N LEU A 143 -2.68 -3.11 1.62
CA LEU A 143 -1.96 -3.50 2.84
C LEU A 143 -2.84 -4.34 3.78
N LEU A 144 -4.12 -4.01 3.94
CA LEU A 144 -5.06 -4.79 4.74
C LEU A 144 -5.33 -6.18 4.13
N LYS A 145 -5.48 -6.27 2.81
CA LYS A 145 -5.61 -7.55 2.09
C LYS A 145 -4.37 -8.42 2.28
N SER A 146 -3.19 -7.82 2.16
CA SER A 146 -1.92 -8.51 2.40
C SER A 146 -1.84 -9.06 3.83
N TYR A 147 -2.22 -8.26 4.83
CA TYR A 147 -2.25 -8.68 6.22
C TYR A 147 -3.24 -9.82 6.46
N GLN A 148 -4.43 -9.75 5.86
CA GLN A 148 -5.41 -10.85 5.93
C GLN A 148 -4.83 -12.15 5.38
N GLN A 149 -4.15 -12.12 4.24
CA GLN A 149 -3.51 -13.31 3.64
C GLN A 149 -2.46 -13.93 4.58
N VAL A 150 -1.65 -13.10 5.23
CA VAL A 150 -0.65 -13.57 6.22
C VAL A 150 -1.35 -14.26 7.40
N LEU A 151 -2.41 -13.67 7.94
CA LEU A 151 -3.17 -14.29 9.05
C LEU A 151 -3.78 -15.64 8.65
N GLU A 152 -4.32 -15.77 7.44
CA GLU A 152 -4.87 -17.02 6.93
C GLU A 152 -3.78 -18.12 6.81
N LEU A 153 -2.57 -17.74 6.37
CA LEU A 153 -1.44 -18.67 6.31
C LEU A 153 -1.01 -19.14 7.71
N VAL A 154 -0.92 -18.23 8.67
CA VAL A 154 -0.58 -18.57 10.07
C VAL A 154 -1.62 -19.54 10.66
N GLN A 155 -2.91 -19.28 10.44
CA GLN A 155 -3.98 -20.15 10.94
C GLN A 155 -3.95 -21.57 10.34
N LYS A 156 -3.56 -21.70 9.07
CA LYS A 156 -3.43 -23.00 8.40
C LYS A 156 -2.24 -23.82 8.89
N GLN A 157 -1.18 -23.16 9.33
CA GLN A 157 0.03 -23.85 9.85
C GLN A 157 -0.10 -24.26 11.33
N GLY A 158 -1.03 -23.65 12.07
CA GLY A 158 -1.28 -23.96 13.48
C GLY A 158 -2.29 -25.11 13.72
N ARG A 159 -2.75 -25.75 12.66
CA ARG A 159 -3.60 -26.96 12.71
C ARG A 159 -2.83 -28.18 12.25
#